data_a7063f44677a38908b355a57827b51b5
#
_entry.id   a7063f44677a38908b355a57827b51b5
#
_cell.length_a   1.000
_cell.length_b   1.000
_cell.length_c   1.000
_cell.angle_alpha   90.00
_cell.angle_beta   90.00
_cell.angle_gamma   90.00
#
_symmetry.space_group_name_H-M   'P 1'
#
loop_
_entity.id
_entity.type
_entity.pdbx_description
1 polymer ?
#
loop_
_entity_poly.entity_id
_entity_poly.type
_entity_poly.pdbx_seq_one_letter_code
_entity_poly.pdbx_strand_id
1 'polypeptide(L)'
;VAERRAAPSATGHVTATGGAETRRDSPHTHPLLGQGPPLTVALDPGTAGALTVRLAGDLDMDTVDLLRRALDQVLRHGFASVAVDLSQLRFCDSSGIRTLLFGCADAERLGCRMYVVNPRPFILRVFELTGVTSLLGLPERRAPERSDRGYAPPPF
;
A
#
# COMPACT_ATOMS: atom_id res chain seq x y z
N VAL A 1 7.83 -38.31 -17.17
CA VAL A 1 6.64 -38.26 -16.29
C VAL A 1 6.81 -37.06 -15.43
N ALA A 2 6.16 -35.93 -15.80
CA ALA A 2 6.23 -34.67 -15.10
C ALA A 2 5.04 -34.58 -14.13
N GLU A 3 5.35 -34.64 -12.86
CA GLU A 3 4.38 -34.45 -11.78
C GLU A 3 4.00 -32.99 -11.65
N ARG A 4 2.78 -32.64 -12.03
CA ARG A 4 2.18 -31.32 -11.82
C ARG A 4 1.89 -31.16 -10.33
N ARG A 5 2.68 -30.35 -9.62
CA ARG A 5 2.33 -29.90 -8.29
C ARG A 5 1.11 -28.98 -8.39
N ALA A 6 0.00 -29.43 -7.80
CA ALA A 6 -1.22 -28.66 -7.62
C ALA A 6 -0.95 -27.52 -6.64
N ALA A 7 -1.38 -26.30 -7.00
CA ALA A 7 -1.39 -25.16 -6.10
C ALA A 7 -2.42 -25.39 -4.98
N PRO A 8 -2.12 -25.07 -3.72
CA PRO A 8 -3.10 -25.14 -2.66
C PRO A 8 -4.14 -24.03 -2.81
N SER A 9 -5.41 -24.44 -2.81
CA SER A 9 -6.55 -23.53 -2.71
C SER A 9 -6.58 -22.94 -1.30
N ALA A 10 -6.10 -21.73 -1.14
CA ALA A 10 -6.21 -20.98 0.11
C ALA A 10 -7.35 -19.97 -0.01
N THR A 11 -8.58 -20.43 0.20
CA THR A 11 -9.71 -19.57 0.54
C THR A 11 -9.64 -19.32 2.04
N GLY A 12 -8.91 -18.31 2.46
CA GLY A 12 -8.78 -17.92 3.86
C GLY A 12 -9.23 -16.47 4.06
N HIS A 13 -10.48 -16.29 4.50
CA HIS A 13 -10.91 -15.05 5.14
C HIS A 13 -10.22 -14.98 6.50
N VAL A 14 -9.18 -14.16 6.62
CA VAL A 14 -8.60 -13.86 7.92
C VAL A 14 -9.22 -12.55 8.41
N THR A 15 -10.37 -12.65 9.05
CA THR A 15 -10.90 -11.60 9.91
C THR A 15 -10.22 -11.73 11.27
N ALA A 16 -9.16 -10.96 11.51
CA ALA A 16 -8.61 -10.82 12.84
C ALA A 16 -9.48 -9.83 13.64
N THR A 17 -10.45 -10.36 14.38
CA THR A 17 -11.14 -9.62 15.44
C THR A 17 -10.20 -9.59 16.64
N GLY A 18 -9.50 -8.47 16.84
CA GLY A 18 -8.68 -8.23 18.01
C GLY A 18 -9.56 -8.10 19.26
N GLY A 19 -9.43 -9.04 20.19
CA GLY A 19 -10.07 -8.98 21.50
C GLY A 19 -9.60 -7.79 22.32
N ALA A 20 -10.54 -7.17 23.02
CA ALA A 20 -10.32 -6.07 23.94
C ALA A 20 -9.39 -6.50 25.07
N GLU A 21 -8.18 -5.94 25.11
CA GLU A 21 -7.33 -5.92 26.30
C GLU A 21 -7.12 -4.48 26.71
N THR A 22 -7.57 -4.22 27.92
CA THR A 22 -7.49 -2.98 28.66
C THR A 22 -6.07 -2.41 28.65
N ARG A 23 -5.84 -1.32 27.93
CA ARG A 23 -4.59 -0.60 27.98
C ARG A 23 -4.78 0.80 28.59
N ARG A 24 -3.95 1.03 29.60
CA ARG A 24 -3.79 2.24 30.38
C ARG A 24 -3.71 3.50 29.52
N ASP A 25 -4.40 4.53 29.99
CA ASP A 25 -4.39 5.89 29.48
C ASP A 25 -2.98 6.40 29.18
N SER A 26 -2.72 6.71 27.92
CA SER A 26 -1.66 7.60 27.51
C SER A 26 -2.31 8.89 26.98
N PRO A 27 -1.95 10.07 27.51
CA PRO A 27 -2.68 11.31 27.25
C PRO A 27 -2.20 12.05 25.99
N HIS A 28 -2.20 11.40 24.83
CA HIS A 28 -1.86 12.04 23.56
C HIS A 28 -2.83 11.68 22.43
N THR A 29 -4.11 11.52 22.78
CA THR A 29 -5.15 11.34 21.77
C THR A 29 -5.54 12.72 21.24
N HIS A 30 -5.03 13.08 20.07
CA HIS A 30 -5.56 14.21 19.30
C HIS A 30 -6.97 13.83 18.83
N PRO A 31 -8.05 14.56 19.24
CA PRO A 31 -9.43 14.13 18.99
C PRO A 31 -9.90 14.26 17.54
N LEU A 32 -9.07 14.66 16.60
CA LEU A 32 -9.50 15.02 15.23
C LEU A 32 -8.94 14.15 14.11
N LEU A 33 -8.08 13.16 14.38
CA LEU A 33 -7.44 12.35 13.34
C LEU A 33 -7.40 10.86 13.71
N GLY A 34 -8.53 10.21 13.97
CA GLY A 34 -8.45 8.80 14.33
C GLY A 34 -9.74 8.07 14.65
N GLN A 35 -10.87 8.49 14.09
CA GLN A 35 -12.13 7.75 14.22
C GLN A 35 -12.61 7.17 12.89
N GLY A 36 -11.67 6.71 12.09
CA GLY A 36 -11.99 5.90 10.95
C GLY A 36 -12.08 4.41 11.29
N PRO A 37 -12.75 3.57 10.47
CA PRO A 37 -12.71 2.14 10.66
C PRO A 37 -11.26 1.66 10.64
N PRO A 38 -10.91 0.67 11.50
CA PRO A 38 -9.57 0.12 11.55
C PRO A 38 -9.14 -0.39 10.16
N LEU A 39 -7.83 -0.42 9.91
CA LEU A 39 -7.29 -0.99 8.69
C LEU A 39 -7.77 -2.43 8.52
N THR A 40 -8.25 -2.75 7.34
CA THR A 40 -8.53 -4.13 6.93
C THR A 40 -7.62 -4.50 5.77
N VAL A 41 -7.16 -5.75 5.77
CA VAL A 41 -6.31 -6.33 4.73
C VAL A 41 -7.01 -7.56 4.18
N ALA A 42 -7.34 -7.55 2.90
CA ALA A 42 -7.92 -8.68 2.19
C ALA A 42 -6.95 -9.20 1.12
N LEU A 43 -6.91 -10.51 0.94
CA LEU A 43 -6.04 -11.17 -0.01
C LEU A 43 -6.87 -11.80 -1.12
N ASP A 44 -6.65 -11.39 -2.36
CA ASP A 44 -7.31 -11.94 -3.55
C ASP A 44 -6.30 -12.62 -4.45
N PRO A 45 -6.33 -13.96 -4.51
CA PRO A 45 -5.49 -14.70 -5.43
C PRO A 45 -5.86 -14.39 -6.88
N GLY A 46 -4.86 -14.02 -7.67
CA GLY A 46 -4.97 -13.85 -9.12
C GLY A 46 -4.55 -15.11 -9.87
N THR A 47 -4.44 -14.99 -11.18
CA THR A 47 -3.91 -16.03 -12.05
C THR A 47 -2.39 -15.93 -12.17
N ALA A 48 -1.74 -17.02 -12.60
CA ALA A 48 -0.31 -17.05 -12.92
C ALA A 48 0.63 -16.60 -11.78
N GLY A 49 0.29 -16.93 -10.53
CA GLY A 49 1.13 -16.58 -9.38
C GLY A 49 1.05 -15.11 -8.96
N ALA A 50 0.03 -14.38 -9.38
CA ALA A 50 -0.24 -13.02 -8.93
C ALA A 50 -1.14 -13.03 -7.68
N LEU A 51 -0.97 -12.03 -6.81
CA LEU A 51 -1.82 -11.78 -5.65
C LEU A 51 -2.16 -10.31 -5.58
N THR A 52 -3.40 -9.99 -5.18
CA THR A 52 -3.78 -8.62 -4.80
C THR A 52 -4.01 -8.53 -3.30
N VAL A 53 -3.35 -7.57 -2.67
CA VAL A 53 -3.53 -7.19 -1.26
C VAL A 53 -4.37 -5.93 -1.25
N ARG A 54 -5.64 -6.00 -0.84
CA ARG A 54 -6.51 -4.83 -0.74
C ARG A 54 -6.47 -4.24 0.64
N LEU A 55 -6.26 -2.92 0.69
CA LEU A 55 -6.27 -2.16 1.93
C LEU A 55 -7.51 -1.27 1.99
N ALA A 56 -8.23 -1.31 3.11
CA ALA A 56 -9.34 -0.41 3.37
C ALA A 56 -9.24 0.16 4.79
N GLY A 57 -9.59 1.42 4.97
CA GLY A 57 -9.47 2.12 6.25
C GLY A 57 -8.28 3.08 6.30
N ASP A 58 -7.66 3.19 7.45
CA ASP A 58 -6.55 4.11 7.69
C ASP A 58 -5.26 3.33 7.95
N LEU A 59 -4.19 3.70 7.24
CA LEU A 59 -2.86 3.13 7.39
C LEU A 59 -1.97 4.15 8.09
N ASP A 60 -1.77 3.94 9.37
CA ASP A 60 -1.05 4.81 10.30
C ASP A 60 -0.12 4.01 11.22
N MET A 61 0.49 4.70 12.16
CA MET A 61 1.43 4.10 13.11
C MET A 61 0.80 2.97 13.95
N ASP A 62 -0.51 3.01 14.22
CA ASP A 62 -1.19 2.00 15.03
C ASP A 62 -1.57 0.75 14.21
N THR A 63 -1.72 0.91 12.90
CA THR A 63 -2.22 -0.13 11.98
C THR A 63 -1.15 -0.74 11.08
N VAL A 64 0.03 -0.11 10.94
CA VAL A 64 1.11 -0.60 10.05
C VAL A 64 1.59 -2.01 10.35
N ASP A 65 1.53 -2.45 11.60
CA ASP A 65 1.94 -3.80 11.97
C ASP A 65 1.04 -4.89 11.35
N LEU A 66 -0.24 -4.58 11.15
CA LEU A 66 -1.14 -5.49 10.45
C LEU A 66 -0.71 -5.68 9.00
N LEU A 67 -0.44 -4.58 8.29
CA LEU A 67 0.05 -4.63 6.90
C LEU A 67 1.38 -5.36 6.81
N ARG A 68 2.33 -5.02 7.69
CA ARG A 68 3.65 -5.66 7.71
C ARG A 68 3.57 -7.17 7.83
N ARG A 69 2.78 -7.69 8.80
CA ARG A 69 2.58 -9.14 8.98
C ARG A 69 1.92 -9.78 7.76
N ALA A 70 0.95 -9.11 7.15
CA ALA A 70 0.31 -9.64 5.94
C ALA A 70 1.30 -9.72 4.77
N LEU A 71 2.11 -8.69 4.56
CA LEU A 71 3.14 -8.68 3.51
C LEU A 71 4.20 -9.74 3.77
N ASP A 72 4.69 -9.90 5.00
CA ASP A 72 5.66 -10.94 5.38
C ASP A 72 5.13 -12.33 5.06
N GLN A 73 3.87 -12.60 5.36
CA GLN A 73 3.24 -13.88 5.01
C GLN A 73 3.15 -14.07 3.50
N VAL A 74 2.64 -13.07 2.79
CA VAL A 74 2.44 -13.13 1.33
C VAL A 74 3.77 -13.36 0.61
N LEU A 75 4.81 -12.62 0.97
CA LEU A 75 6.11 -12.71 0.30
C LEU A 75 6.79 -14.07 0.52
N ARG A 76 6.57 -14.71 1.66
CA ARG A 76 7.09 -16.08 1.94
C ARG A 76 6.40 -17.17 1.13
N HIS A 77 5.21 -16.92 0.58
CA HIS A 77 4.50 -17.90 -0.25
C HIS A 77 4.99 -17.97 -1.70
N GLY A 78 5.93 -17.12 -2.10
CA GLY A 78 6.58 -17.19 -3.41
C GLY A 78 5.71 -16.76 -4.59
N PHE A 79 4.84 -15.77 -4.40
CA PHE A 79 4.11 -15.17 -5.52
C PHE A 79 5.07 -14.47 -6.48
N ALA A 80 4.79 -14.55 -7.78
CA ALA A 80 5.56 -13.87 -8.80
C ALA A 80 5.35 -12.35 -8.75
N SER A 81 4.13 -11.93 -8.41
CA SER A 81 3.80 -10.52 -8.26
C SER A 81 2.73 -10.28 -7.19
N VAL A 82 2.83 -9.12 -6.53
CA VAL A 82 1.90 -8.66 -5.49
C VAL A 82 1.48 -7.23 -5.81
N ALA A 83 0.20 -7.04 -6.13
CA ALA A 83 -0.39 -5.71 -6.26
C ALA A 83 -1.00 -5.28 -4.92
N VAL A 84 -0.65 -4.09 -4.42
CA VAL A 84 -1.28 -3.52 -3.23
C VAL A 84 -2.32 -2.48 -3.66
N ASP A 85 -3.59 -2.82 -3.54
CA ASP A 85 -4.72 -1.98 -3.96
C ASP A 85 -5.12 -1.01 -2.84
N LEU A 86 -4.98 0.29 -3.11
CA LEU A 86 -5.29 1.38 -2.20
C LEU A 86 -6.62 2.08 -2.51
N SER A 87 -7.46 1.50 -3.37
CA SER A 87 -8.73 2.15 -3.79
C SER A 87 -9.66 2.47 -2.62
N GLN A 88 -9.61 1.69 -1.55
CA GLN A 88 -10.42 1.87 -0.35
C GLN A 88 -9.63 2.42 0.85
N LEU A 89 -8.35 2.72 0.68
CA LEU A 89 -7.55 3.37 1.71
C LEU A 89 -7.94 4.85 1.81
N ARG A 90 -8.22 5.32 3.02
CA ARG A 90 -8.68 6.69 3.25
C ARG A 90 -7.58 7.61 3.74
N PHE A 91 -6.63 7.04 4.46
CA PHE A 91 -5.51 7.77 5.05
C PHE A 91 -4.23 6.93 4.97
N CYS A 92 -3.09 7.60 4.77
CA CYS A 92 -1.78 7.01 4.81
C CYS A 92 -0.78 8.04 5.34
N ASP A 93 -0.20 7.77 6.49
CA ASP A 93 0.85 8.59 7.07
C ASP A 93 2.26 8.15 6.63
N SER A 94 3.28 8.78 7.17
CA SER A 94 4.69 8.45 6.85
C SER A 94 5.10 7.05 7.28
N SER A 95 4.49 6.47 8.32
CA SER A 95 4.76 5.09 8.74
C SER A 95 4.15 4.09 7.75
N GLY A 96 2.97 4.39 7.23
CA GLY A 96 2.33 3.63 6.16
C GLY A 96 3.16 3.64 4.88
N ILE A 97 3.61 4.83 4.44
CA ILE A 97 4.49 4.98 3.26
C ILE A 97 5.76 4.14 3.44
N ARG A 98 6.41 4.24 4.58
CA ARG A 98 7.62 3.48 4.89
C ARG A 98 7.38 1.98 4.81
N THR A 99 6.26 1.49 5.34
CA THR A 99 5.92 0.07 5.32
C THR A 99 5.71 -0.43 3.90
N LEU A 100 5.05 0.34 3.05
CA LEU A 100 4.90 0.01 1.62
C LEU A 100 6.26 -0.04 0.89
N LEU A 101 7.16 0.93 1.15
CA LEU A 101 8.49 0.96 0.55
C LEU A 101 9.35 -0.23 0.98
N PHE A 102 9.33 -0.59 2.27
CA PHE A 102 10.04 -1.77 2.76
C PHE A 102 9.47 -3.06 2.15
N GLY A 103 8.14 -3.16 2.04
CA GLY A 103 7.50 -4.27 1.36
C GLY A 103 7.97 -4.44 -0.09
N CYS A 104 8.09 -3.34 -0.85
CA CYS A 104 8.64 -3.37 -2.22
C CYS A 104 10.11 -3.85 -2.24
N ALA A 105 10.94 -3.33 -1.34
CA ALA A 105 12.35 -3.72 -1.27
C ALA A 105 12.54 -5.18 -0.86
N ASP A 106 11.75 -5.68 0.10
CA ASP A 106 11.81 -7.07 0.54
C ASP A 106 11.27 -8.03 -0.54
N ALA A 107 10.22 -7.63 -1.25
CA ALA A 107 9.70 -8.38 -2.40
C ALA A 107 10.78 -8.55 -3.48
N GLU A 108 11.48 -7.48 -3.83
CA GLU A 108 12.56 -7.51 -4.83
C GLU A 108 13.68 -8.48 -4.43
N ARG A 109 14.09 -8.47 -3.15
CA ARG A 109 15.09 -9.42 -2.62
C ARG A 109 14.65 -10.88 -2.73
N LEU A 110 13.35 -11.12 -2.67
CA LEU A 110 12.76 -12.46 -2.78
C LEU A 110 12.38 -12.84 -4.22
N GLY A 111 12.70 -12.01 -5.21
CA GLY A 111 12.36 -12.23 -6.61
C GLY A 111 10.87 -12.04 -6.93
N CYS A 112 10.13 -11.38 -6.05
CA CYS A 112 8.73 -11.02 -6.23
C CYS A 112 8.62 -9.56 -6.67
N ARG A 113 7.73 -9.25 -7.61
CA ARG A 113 7.44 -7.87 -8.00
C ARG A 113 6.27 -7.34 -7.17
N MET A 114 6.53 -6.46 -6.22
CA MET A 114 5.48 -5.75 -5.49
C MET A 114 5.31 -4.32 -6.02
N TYR A 115 4.06 -3.87 -6.15
CA TYR A 115 3.71 -2.53 -6.62
C TYR A 115 2.36 -2.08 -6.09
N VAL A 116 2.15 -0.78 -6.03
CA VAL A 116 0.90 -0.16 -5.57
C VAL A 116 -0.01 0.13 -6.77
N VAL A 117 -1.31 -0.07 -6.60
CA VAL A 117 -2.33 0.25 -7.60
C VAL A 117 -3.48 1.04 -6.98
N ASN A 118 -4.19 1.79 -7.83
CA ASN A 118 -5.41 2.52 -7.49
C ASN A 118 -5.33 3.42 -6.24
N PRO A 119 -4.24 4.18 -6.01
CA PRO A 119 -4.22 5.11 -4.89
C PRO A 119 -5.29 6.19 -5.12
N ARG A 120 -6.02 6.55 -4.06
CA ARG A 120 -6.96 7.68 -4.13
C ARG A 120 -6.21 8.99 -4.43
N PRO A 121 -6.84 9.98 -5.05
CA PRO A 121 -6.15 11.21 -5.50
C PRO A 121 -5.35 11.91 -4.41
N PHE A 122 -5.87 11.97 -3.19
CA PHE A 122 -5.16 12.57 -2.06
C PHE A 122 -3.89 11.78 -1.70
N ILE A 123 -3.97 10.44 -1.62
CA ILE A 123 -2.83 9.57 -1.30
C ILE A 123 -1.79 9.64 -2.42
N LEU A 124 -2.23 9.62 -3.69
CA LEU A 124 -1.33 9.80 -4.82
C LEU A 124 -0.57 11.12 -4.73
N ARG A 125 -1.27 12.21 -4.36
CA ARG A 125 -0.64 13.51 -4.19
C ARG A 125 0.43 13.51 -3.10
N VAL A 126 0.21 12.81 -2.00
CA VAL A 126 1.23 12.64 -0.94
C VAL A 126 2.44 11.86 -1.48
N PHE A 127 2.23 10.79 -2.26
CA PHE A 127 3.32 10.03 -2.87
C PHE A 127 4.12 10.86 -3.88
N GLU A 128 3.45 11.70 -4.67
CA GLU A 128 4.10 12.64 -5.59
C GLU A 128 4.97 13.65 -4.85
N LEU A 129 4.43 14.26 -3.78
CA LEU A 129 5.14 15.27 -2.98
C LEU A 129 6.35 14.68 -2.22
N THR A 130 6.27 13.42 -1.84
CA THR A 130 7.37 12.73 -1.15
C THR A 130 8.34 12.05 -2.11
N GLY A 131 8.05 12.05 -3.42
CA GLY A 131 8.91 11.49 -4.46
C GLY A 131 9.00 9.96 -4.46
N VAL A 132 8.01 9.26 -3.89
CA VAL A 132 8.03 7.79 -3.74
C VAL A 132 7.27 7.04 -4.83
N THR A 133 6.66 7.72 -5.77
CA THR A 133 5.80 7.12 -6.82
C THR A 133 6.49 6.02 -7.60
N SER A 134 7.70 6.28 -8.11
CA SER A 134 8.47 5.30 -8.87
C SER A 134 8.88 4.09 -8.04
N LEU A 135 9.24 4.31 -6.76
CA LEU A 135 9.61 3.23 -5.84
C LEU A 135 8.43 2.31 -5.50
N LEU A 136 7.21 2.84 -5.56
CA LEU A 136 5.96 2.09 -5.36
C LEU A 136 5.41 1.49 -6.67
N GLY A 137 6.13 1.62 -7.79
CA GLY A 137 5.71 1.11 -9.09
C GLY A 137 4.58 1.88 -9.75
N LEU A 138 4.30 3.10 -9.29
CA LEU A 138 3.32 3.98 -9.89
C LEU A 138 3.92 4.76 -11.07
N PRO A 139 3.12 5.02 -12.13
CA PRO A 139 3.60 5.85 -13.23
C PRO A 139 3.87 7.28 -12.75
N GLU A 140 5.03 7.80 -13.11
CA GLU A 140 5.30 9.22 -12.89
C GLU A 140 4.38 10.05 -13.78
N ARG A 141 3.60 10.94 -13.19
CA ARG A 141 2.94 11.99 -13.97
C ARG A 141 4.04 12.89 -14.50
N ARG A 142 4.28 12.86 -15.80
CA ARG A 142 5.01 13.95 -16.46
C ARG A 142 4.34 15.24 -16.01
N ALA A 143 5.12 16.12 -15.36
CA ALA A 143 4.69 17.49 -15.14
C ALA A 143 4.19 18.03 -16.49
N PRO A 144 3.03 18.70 -16.56
CA PRO A 144 2.64 19.37 -17.78
C PRO A 144 3.82 20.22 -18.21
N GLU A 145 4.34 19.97 -19.43
CA GLU A 145 5.36 20.81 -20.03
C GLU A 145 4.84 22.22 -19.87
N ARG A 146 5.56 23.03 -19.10
CA ARG A 146 5.30 24.47 -19.06
C ARG A 146 5.40 24.89 -20.52
N SER A 147 4.25 25.05 -21.18
CA SER A 147 4.21 25.74 -22.43
C SER A 147 4.82 27.11 -22.12
N ASP A 148 6.05 27.28 -22.56
CA ASP A 148 6.76 28.55 -22.54
C ASP A 148 6.00 29.48 -23.50
N ARG A 149 4.82 29.93 -23.05
CA ARG A 149 4.15 31.06 -23.66
C ARG A 149 4.96 32.24 -23.25
N GLY A 150 5.89 32.55 -24.15
CA GLY A 150 6.78 33.70 -24.03
C GLY A 150 6.05 34.87 -23.41
N TYR A 151 6.47 35.26 -22.23
CA TYR A 151 6.19 36.57 -21.69
C TYR A 151 6.94 37.56 -22.59
N ALA A 152 6.22 38.11 -23.54
CA ALA A 152 6.70 39.30 -24.26
C ALA A 152 6.49 40.49 -23.32
N PRO A 153 7.55 41.21 -22.91
CA PRO A 153 7.38 42.41 -22.13
C PRO A 153 6.69 43.48 -23.01
N PRO A 154 5.83 44.33 -22.46
CA PRO A 154 5.19 45.41 -23.20
C PRO A 154 6.24 46.39 -23.74
N PRO A 155 6.01 46.93 -24.94
CA PRO A 155 6.90 47.96 -25.48
C PRO A 155 6.80 49.22 -24.63
N PHE A 156 7.93 49.85 -24.36
CA PHE A 156 8.06 51.15 -23.69
C PHE A 156 7.36 52.27 -24.46
#